data_7f50681869cf7aeb02f485bd858ef197
#
_entry.id   7f50681869cf7aeb02f485bd858ef197
#
_cell.length_a   1.000
_cell.length_b   1.000
_cell.length_c   1.000
_cell.angle_alpha   90.00
_cell.angle_beta   90.00
_cell.angle_gamma   90.00
#
_symmetry.space_group_name_H-M   'P 1'
#
loop_
_entity.id
_entity.type
_entity.pdbx_description
1 polymer ?
#
loop_
_entity_poly.entity_id
_entity_poly.type
_entity_poly.pdbx_seq_one_letter_code
_entity_poly.pdbx_strand_id
1 'polypeptide(L)'
;MGRKRKNYYFTERTEAAIIRYNNTDNVRLKNKIYNEHIRSAFDKLCENIIHTFKFYYFDTSSEEVKHEVVSFLVMNMHKFKEGKGKAFSYFSIVAKNYLILNNNKN
;
A
#
# COMPACT_ATOMS: atom_id res chain seq x y z
N MET A 1 21.03 17.97 2.84
CA MET A 1 20.50 17.93 2.77
C MET A 1 19.68 17.51 3.22
N GLY A 2 19.66 17.42 3.73
CA GLY A 2 18.70 17.07 4.19
C GLY A 2 17.54 16.65 3.62
N ARG A 3 17.64 16.36 2.62
CA ARG A 3 16.62 15.99 1.99
C ARG A 3 15.97 14.92 2.66
N LYS A 4 14.85 14.94 3.00
CA LYS A 4 14.16 13.99 3.57
C LYS A 4 13.71 13.01 2.63
N ARG A 5 13.75 11.77 2.85
CA ARG A 5 13.29 10.82 1.95
C ARG A 5 11.84 10.80 2.05
N LYS A 6 11.12 10.94 0.97
CA LYS A 6 9.72 10.92 0.96
C LYS A 6 9.11 9.61 1.27
N ASN A 7 9.77 8.54 1.01
CA ASN A 7 9.22 7.21 1.22
C ASN A 7 9.99 6.39 2.25
N TYR A 8 10.45 7.07 3.30
CA TYR A 8 11.20 6.37 4.32
C TYR A 8 10.39 5.26 5.00
N TYR A 9 9.06 5.35 4.92
CA TYR A 9 8.21 4.34 5.52
C TYR A 9 8.03 3.11 4.66
N PHE A 10 8.51 3.14 3.43
CA PHE A 10 8.38 2.02 2.51
C PHE A 10 9.76 1.80 1.89
N THR A 11 10.50 0.89 2.48
CA THR A 11 11.89 0.70 2.10
C THR A 11 12.10 -0.64 1.43
N GLU A 12 13.35 -0.95 1.15
CA GLU A 12 13.68 -2.25 0.59
C GLU A 12 13.33 -3.37 1.55
N ARG A 13 13.32 -3.09 2.84
CA ARG A 13 12.91 -4.09 3.81
C ARG A 13 11.43 -4.39 3.66
N THR A 14 10.62 -3.36 3.38
CA THR A 14 9.21 -3.56 3.14
C THR A 14 9.01 -4.42 1.92
N GLU A 15 9.74 -4.13 0.85
CA GLU A 15 9.63 -4.90 -0.37
C GLU A 15 10.03 -6.34 -0.12
N ALA A 16 11.12 -6.57 0.61
CA ALA A 16 11.55 -7.93 0.93
C ALA A 16 10.49 -8.66 1.74
N ALA A 17 9.82 -7.95 2.64
CA ALA A 17 8.76 -8.56 3.43
C ALA A 17 7.58 -8.97 2.56
N ILE A 18 7.25 -8.15 1.58
CA ILE A 18 6.16 -8.47 0.67
C ILE A 18 6.50 -9.72 -0.14
N ILE A 19 7.73 -9.82 -0.61
CA ILE A 19 8.15 -10.99 -1.36
C ILE A 19 8.09 -12.24 -0.49
N ARG A 20 8.54 -12.13 0.76
CA ARG A 20 8.45 -13.26 1.68
C ARG A 20 7.01 -13.65 1.93
N TYR A 21 6.15 -12.66 2.11
CA TYR A 21 4.73 -12.90 2.32
C TYR A 21 4.16 -13.68 1.14
N ASN A 22 4.51 -13.30 -0.07
CA ASN A 22 3.99 -13.97 -1.26
C ASN A 22 4.57 -15.36 -1.47
N ASN A 23 5.71 -15.63 -0.87
CA ASN A 23 6.38 -16.92 -1.07
C ASN A 23 6.07 -17.97 -0.01
N THR A 24 5.30 -17.65 0.99
CA THR A 24 4.98 -18.63 2.01
C THR A 24 3.50 -18.97 1.97
N ASP A 25 3.17 -20.22 2.30
CA ASP A 25 1.77 -20.63 2.37
C ASP A 25 1.29 -20.68 3.82
N ASN A 26 2.17 -20.40 4.74
CA ASN A 26 1.81 -20.47 6.15
C ASN A 26 1.03 -19.23 6.56
N VAL A 27 -0.25 -19.39 6.86
CA VAL A 27 -1.12 -18.26 7.16
C VAL A 27 -0.66 -17.48 8.37
N ARG A 28 -0.23 -18.17 9.42
CA ARG A 28 0.26 -17.49 10.59
C ARG A 28 1.47 -16.64 10.29
N LEU A 29 2.39 -17.18 9.50
CA LEU A 29 3.59 -16.45 9.14
C LEU A 29 3.24 -15.26 8.26
N LYS A 30 2.30 -15.45 7.32
CA LYS A 30 1.85 -14.35 6.49
C LYS A 30 1.31 -13.20 7.34
N ASN A 31 0.48 -13.52 8.31
CA ASN A 31 -0.11 -12.51 9.17
C ASN A 31 0.97 -11.79 9.99
N LYS A 32 1.95 -12.53 10.46
CA LYS A 32 3.01 -11.94 11.23
C LYS A 32 3.83 -11.00 10.38
N ILE A 33 4.21 -11.42 9.19
CA ILE A 33 5.00 -10.59 8.29
C ILE A 33 4.23 -9.32 7.95
N TYR A 34 2.97 -9.47 7.66
CA TYR A 34 2.15 -8.31 7.31
C TYR A 34 2.07 -7.32 8.48
N ASN A 35 1.72 -7.81 9.65
CA ASN A 35 1.56 -6.93 10.80
C ASN A 35 2.84 -6.26 11.24
N GLU A 36 3.96 -6.94 11.10
CA GLU A 36 5.22 -6.39 11.57
C GLU A 36 5.95 -5.52 10.56
N HIS A 37 5.76 -5.81 9.28
CA HIS A 37 6.60 -5.16 8.27
C HIS A 37 5.86 -4.47 7.14
N ILE A 38 4.62 -4.79 6.90
CA ILE A 38 3.93 -4.29 5.72
C ILE A 38 2.82 -3.31 6.07
N ARG A 39 2.07 -3.62 7.12
CA ARG A 39 0.87 -2.86 7.45
C ARG A 39 1.10 -1.36 7.57
N SER A 40 2.08 -0.97 8.34
CA SER A 40 2.31 0.46 8.54
C SER A 40 2.77 1.14 7.25
N ALA A 41 3.51 0.42 6.42
CA ALA A 41 3.95 0.99 5.15
C ALA A 41 2.77 1.23 4.24
N PHE A 42 1.85 0.27 4.15
CA PHE A 42 0.66 0.45 3.33
C PHE A 42 -0.24 1.56 3.87
N ASP A 43 -0.39 1.63 5.19
CA ASP A 43 -1.17 2.70 5.79
C ASP A 43 -0.62 4.07 5.41
N LYS A 44 0.66 4.25 5.56
CA LYS A 44 1.29 5.52 5.25
C LYS A 44 1.22 5.84 3.77
N LEU A 45 1.45 4.83 2.95
CA LEU A 45 1.39 5.02 1.51
C LEU A 45 0.02 5.50 1.08
N CYS A 46 -1.03 4.84 1.56
CA CYS A 46 -2.37 5.22 1.18
C CYS A 46 -2.75 6.58 1.73
N GLU A 47 -2.36 6.84 2.95
CA GLU A 47 -2.63 8.14 3.56
C GLU A 47 -2.01 9.26 2.76
N ASN A 48 -0.76 9.08 2.35
CA ASN A 48 -0.08 10.12 1.57
C ASN A 48 -0.72 10.32 0.21
N ILE A 49 -1.15 9.25 -0.43
CA ILE A 49 -1.77 9.38 -1.75
C ILE A 49 -3.11 10.10 -1.62
N ILE A 50 -3.90 9.75 -0.62
CA ILE A 50 -5.19 10.39 -0.42
C ILE A 50 -5.00 11.89 -0.19
N HIS A 51 -4.04 12.26 0.64
CA HIS A 51 -3.82 13.66 0.93
C HIS A 51 -3.19 14.41 -0.23
N THR A 52 -2.26 13.78 -0.93
CA THR A 52 -1.57 14.43 -2.02
C THR A 52 -2.50 14.74 -3.18
N PHE A 53 -3.37 13.79 -3.51
CA PHE A 53 -4.26 13.96 -4.65
C PHE A 53 -5.66 14.37 -4.23
N LYS A 54 -5.86 14.59 -2.92
CA LYS A 54 -7.13 15.08 -2.41
C LYS A 54 -8.32 14.23 -2.80
N PHE A 55 -8.18 12.94 -2.62
CA PHE A 55 -9.27 12.03 -2.86
C PHE A 55 -10.18 12.01 -1.64
N TYR A 56 -11.10 12.94 -1.58
CA TYR A 56 -12.02 13.02 -0.48
C TYR A 56 -13.42 12.73 -0.97
N TYR A 57 -14.14 11.93 -0.21
CA TYR A 57 -15.52 11.60 -0.56
C TYR A 57 -16.41 12.31 0.44
N PHE A 58 -17.52 12.82 -0.02
CA PHE A 58 -18.40 13.59 0.83
C PHE A 58 -18.92 12.81 2.02
N ASP A 59 -19.31 11.61 1.81
CA ASP A 59 -19.92 10.82 2.85
C ASP A 59 -19.00 9.86 3.57
N THR A 60 -17.76 9.86 3.23
CA THR A 60 -16.83 8.88 3.76
C THR A 60 -15.61 9.56 4.32
N SER A 61 -15.24 9.20 5.53
CA SER A 61 -14.06 9.80 6.14
C SER A 61 -12.80 9.29 5.43
N SER A 62 -11.72 10.05 5.52
CA SER A 62 -10.48 9.64 4.89
C SER A 62 -9.94 8.37 5.54
N GLU A 63 -10.30 8.12 6.82
CA GLU A 63 -9.90 6.88 7.47
C GLU A 63 -10.56 5.69 6.79
N GLU A 64 -11.84 5.80 6.46
CA GLU A 64 -12.54 4.71 5.80
C GLU A 64 -12.01 4.49 4.40
N VAL A 65 -11.70 5.57 3.69
CA VAL A 65 -11.15 5.45 2.35
C VAL A 65 -9.79 4.75 2.43
N LYS A 66 -8.98 5.14 3.42
CA LYS A 66 -7.68 4.51 3.59
C LYS A 66 -7.81 3.01 3.82
N HIS A 67 -8.76 2.62 4.67
CA HIS A 67 -8.97 1.21 4.95
C HIS A 67 -9.34 0.45 3.67
N GLU A 68 -10.18 1.03 2.85
CA GLU A 68 -10.57 0.39 1.60
C GLU A 68 -9.39 0.19 0.69
N VAL A 69 -8.55 1.22 0.56
CA VAL A 69 -7.41 1.11 -0.33
C VAL A 69 -6.40 0.10 0.19
N VAL A 70 -6.15 0.12 1.50
CA VAL A 70 -5.22 -0.84 2.09
C VAL A 70 -5.72 -2.26 1.85
N SER A 71 -7.01 -2.49 2.01
CA SER A 71 -7.57 -3.81 1.75
C SER A 71 -7.37 -4.22 0.31
N PHE A 72 -7.56 -3.29 -0.61
CA PHE A 72 -7.36 -3.57 -2.02
C PHE A 72 -5.91 -3.93 -2.31
N LEU A 73 -4.97 -3.23 -1.67
CA LEU A 73 -3.56 -3.54 -1.84
C LEU A 73 -3.24 -4.94 -1.33
N VAL A 74 -3.81 -5.30 -0.18
CA VAL A 74 -3.57 -6.62 0.37
C VAL A 74 -4.11 -7.70 -0.56
N MET A 75 -5.28 -7.47 -1.12
CA MET A 75 -5.86 -8.44 -2.05
C MET A 75 -5.05 -8.61 -3.30
N ASN A 76 -4.32 -7.58 -3.69
CA ASN A 76 -3.52 -7.63 -4.89
C ASN A 76 -2.03 -7.83 -4.64
N MET A 77 -1.66 -8.06 -3.38
CA MET A 77 -0.26 -8.18 -3.04
C MET A 77 0.41 -9.34 -3.76
N HIS A 78 -0.35 -10.41 -3.97
CA HIS A 78 0.20 -11.59 -4.63
C HIS A 78 0.59 -11.34 -6.08
N LYS A 79 0.13 -10.25 -6.66
CA LYS A 79 0.45 -9.94 -8.04
C LYS A 79 1.80 -9.29 -8.20
N PHE A 80 2.37 -8.80 -7.11
CA PHE A 80 3.70 -8.20 -7.20
C PHE A 80 4.74 -9.30 -7.26
N LYS A 81 5.62 -9.24 -8.25
CA LYS A 81 6.67 -10.21 -8.40
C LYS A 81 8.01 -9.55 -8.33
N GLU A 82 8.96 -10.24 -7.73
CA GLU A 82 10.31 -9.74 -7.65
C GLU A 82 10.83 -9.52 -9.07
N GLY A 83 11.50 -8.41 -9.27
CA GLY A 83 12.03 -8.11 -10.59
C GLY A 83 11.14 -7.26 -11.46
N LYS A 84 9.95 -6.95 -10.99
CA LYS A 84 9.05 -6.12 -11.78
C LYS A 84 9.10 -4.67 -11.37
N GLY A 85 10.20 -4.22 -10.88
CA GLY A 85 10.33 -2.85 -10.43
C GLY A 85 10.19 -2.80 -8.93
N LYS A 86 10.11 -1.61 -8.42
CA LYS A 86 10.06 -1.43 -6.98
C LYS A 86 8.66 -1.58 -6.44
N ALA A 87 8.54 -2.22 -5.29
CA ALA A 87 7.23 -2.41 -4.68
C ALA A 87 6.55 -1.08 -4.38
N PHE A 88 7.32 -0.09 -3.94
CA PHE A 88 6.74 1.21 -3.64
C PHE A 88 6.02 1.78 -4.85
N SER A 89 6.68 1.74 -6.01
CA SER A 89 6.09 2.28 -7.23
C SER A 89 4.88 1.47 -7.67
N TYR A 90 5.01 0.16 -7.58
CA TYR A 90 3.92 -0.72 -8.00
C TYR A 90 2.66 -0.46 -7.18
N PHE A 91 2.80 -0.46 -5.87
CA PHE A 91 1.63 -0.30 -5.01
C PHE A 91 1.11 1.13 -5.00
N SER A 92 1.98 2.11 -5.26
CA SER A 92 1.52 3.48 -5.41
C SER A 92 0.57 3.61 -6.60
N ILE A 93 0.92 2.99 -7.70
CA ILE A 93 0.10 3.04 -8.89
C ILE A 93 -1.21 2.29 -8.66
N VAL A 94 -1.15 1.13 -8.01
CA VAL A 94 -2.36 0.36 -7.74
C VAL A 94 -3.30 1.15 -6.85
N ALA A 95 -2.78 1.77 -5.80
CA ALA A 95 -3.61 2.53 -4.89
C ALA A 95 -4.22 3.74 -5.58
N LYS A 96 -3.42 4.44 -6.37
CA LYS A 96 -3.91 5.62 -7.06
C LYS A 96 -4.99 5.26 -8.05
N ASN A 97 -4.81 4.19 -8.79
CA ASN A 97 -5.80 3.77 -9.76
C ASN A 97 -7.11 3.38 -9.09
N TYR A 98 -7.01 2.71 -7.93
CA TYR A 98 -8.21 2.33 -7.20
C TYR A 98 -8.99 3.59 -6.78
N LEU A 99 -8.27 4.58 -6.27
CA LEU A 99 -8.92 5.81 -5.81
C LEU A 99 -9.54 6.58 -6.95
N ILE A 100 -8.86 6.63 -8.09
CA ILE A 100 -9.40 7.33 -9.25
C ILE A 100 -10.68 6.67 -9.71
N LEU A 101 -10.69 5.35 -9.81
CA LEU A 101 -11.87 4.64 -10.24
C LEU A 101 -13.04 4.87 -9.31
N ASN A 102 -12.79 4.82 -8.01
CA ASN A 102 -13.87 5.00 -7.06
C ASN A 102 -14.35 6.44 -7.00
N ASN A 103 -13.43 7.37 -7.19
CA ASN A 103 -13.81 8.76 -7.19
C ASN A 103 -14.69 9.09 -8.39
N ASN A 104 -14.43 8.45 -9.50
CA ASN A 104 -15.21 8.70 -10.70
C ASN A 104 -16.59 8.07 -10.70
N LYS A 105 -16.82 7.16 -9.80
CA LYS A 105 -18.10 6.51 -9.73
C LYS A 105 -19.18 7.42 -9.24
N ASN A 106 -18.80 8.48 -8.61
CA ASN A 106 -19.77 9.41 -8.13
C ASN A 106 -19.91 10.57 -9.12
#